data_8ed69fa489d93df74385a81a527285b5
#
_entry.id   8ed69fa489d93df74385a81a527285b5
#
_cell.length_a   1.000
_cell.length_b   1.000
_cell.length_c   1.000
_cell.angle_alpha   90.00
_cell.angle_beta   90.00
_cell.angle_gamma   90.00
#
_symmetry.space_group_name_H-M   'P 1'
#
loop_
_entity.id
_entity.type
_entity.pdbx_description
1 polymer ?
#
loop_
_entity_poly.entity_id
_entity_poly.type
_entity_poly.pdbx_seq_one_letter_code
_entity_poly.pdbx_strand_id
1 'polypeptide(L)'
;MAPAFPISALIGRAVGGPVDAVDAALVGGALTGAGLGGVQWWAARGALGRAAAWIAASAVGYAVGLAAGAALIGHDTSLGDLAVMGVISGAVLGGAQGLVLAREGHRGLAVPWALAMPVLFALGWCASTVIGVNVEDQYTVFGAAGAVLFMVLSGLLLARFTPTRTHVA
;
A
#
# COMPACT_ATOMS: atom_id res chain seq x y z
N MET A 1 7.69 9.95 8.43
CA MET A 1 6.80 9.16 7.56
C MET A 1 6.86 7.66 7.83
N ALA A 2 8.01 7.09 8.06
CA ALA A 2 8.20 5.65 8.23
C ALA A 2 7.25 4.95 9.24
N PRO A 3 6.87 5.52 10.40
CA PRO A 3 6.04 4.79 11.37
C PRO A 3 4.54 4.78 11.04
N ALA A 4 4.07 5.63 10.13
CA ALA A 4 2.62 5.81 9.97
C ALA A 4 1.93 4.63 9.28
N PHE A 5 2.58 3.96 8.33
CA PHE A 5 2.03 2.77 7.69
C PHE A 5 1.92 1.59 8.68
N PRO A 6 2.96 1.24 9.45
CA PRO A 6 2.83 0.24 10.52
C PRO A 6 1.74 0.57 11.55
N ILE A 7 1.60 1.84 11.94
CA ILE A 7 0.56 2.26 12.90
C ILE A 7 -0.84 2.05 12.32
N SER A 8 -1.07 2.44 11.05
CA SER A 8 -2.35 2.22 10.38
C SER A 8 -2.72 0.74 10.30
N ALA A 9 -1.73 -0.10 10.12
CA ALA A 9 -1.90 -1.54 10.09
C ALA A 9 -2.21 -2.15 11.45
N LEU A 10 -1.57 -1.67 12.51
CA LEU A 10 -1.92 -2.08 13.88
C LEU A 10 -3.36 -1.71 14.22
N ILE A 11 -3.81 -0.52 13.80
CA ILE A 11 -5.21 -0.11 13.94
C ILE A 11 -6.13 -1.02 13.11
N GLY A 12 -5.77 -1.30 11.85
CA GLY A 12 -6.52 -2.21 10.99
C GLY A 12 -6.69 -3.61 11.60
N ARG A 13 -5.62 -4.15 12.19
CA ARG A 13 -5.66 -5.43 12.92
C ARG A 13 -6.48 -5.34 14.22
N ALA A 14 -6.34 -4.28 14.99
CA ALA A 14 -7.07 -4.11 16.24
C ALA A 14 -8.59 -4.03 16.04
N VAL A 15 -9.03 -3.50 14.89
CA VAL A 15 -10.46 -3.34 14.56
C VAL A 15 -10.98 -4.51 13.72
N GLY A 16 -10.21 -4.97 12.74
CA GLY A 16 -10.61 -6.02 11.80
C GLY A 16 -10.28 -7.45 12.24
N GLY A 17 -9.46 -7.60 13.27
CA GLY A 17 -8.95 -8.91 13.69
C GLY A 17 -7.82 -9.43 12.79
N PRO A 18 -7.35 -10.67 13.04
CA PRO A 18 -6.43 -11.36 12.13
C PRO A 18 -7.14 -11.61 10.78
N VAL A 19 -6.37 -11.59 9.68
CA VAL A 19 -6.91 -11.83 8.34
C VAL A 19 -7.03 -13.35 8.11
N ASP A 20 -7.94 -13.96 8.84
CA ASP A 20 -8.34 -15.36 8.73
C ASP A 20 -9.64 -15.56 7.93
N ALA A 21 -10.26 -14.45 7.52
CA ALA A 21 -11.47 -14.41 6.74
C ALA A 21 -11.50 -13.22 5.76
N VAL A 22 -12.29 -13.34 4.70
CA VAL A 22 -12.36 -12.31 3.65
C VAL A 22 -12.91 -10.97 4.18
N ASP A 23 -13.84 -11.00 5.12
CA ASP A 23 -14.39 -9.81 5.76
C ASP A 23 -13.36 -9.10 6.64
N ALA A 24 -12.54 -9.84 7.39
CA ALA A 24 -11.41 -9.30 8.15
C ALA A 24 -10.38 -8.65 7.20
N ALA A 25 -10.09 -9.29 6.06
CA ALA A 25 -9.22 -8.74 5.02
C ALA A 25 -9.77 -7.43 4.44
N LEU A 26 -11.09 -7.35 4.21
CA LEU A 26 -11.74 -6.14 3.71
C LEU A 26 -11.67 -4.99 4.71
N VAL A 27 -12.05 -5.23 5.97
CA VAL A 27 -12.05 -4.20 7.02
C VAL A 27 -10.62 -3.76 7.36
N GLY A 28 -9.73 -4.71 7.65
CA GLY A 28 -8.33 -4.43 7.96
C GLY A 28 -7.60 -3.76 6.80
N GLY A 29 -7.85 -4.23 5.58
CA GLY A 29 -7.32 -3.64 4.35
C GLY A 29 -7.82 -2.21 4.11
N ALA A 30 -9.11 -1.93 4.33
CA ALA A 30 -9.66 -0.59 4.17
C ALA A 30 -9.02 0.42 5.14
N LEU A 31 -8.92 0.06 6.41
CA LEU A 31 -8.32 0.92 7.45
C LEU A 31 -6.82 1.15 7.18
N THR A 32 -6.10 0.09 6.85
CA THR A 32 -4.68 0.16 6.52
C THR A 32 -4.45 0.99 5.25
N GLY A 33 -5.25 0.75 4.21
CA GLY A 33 -5.19 1.50 2.95
C GLY A 33 -5.54 2.98 3.11
N ALA A 34 -6.53 3.31 3.95
CA ALA A 34 -6.88 4.70 4.27
C ALA A 34 -5.71 5.41 4.97
N GLY A 35 -5.11 4.77 5.96
CA GLY A 35 -3.95 5.31 6.66
C GLY A 35 -2.75 5.49 5.74
N LEU A 36 -2.45 4.49 4.91
CA LEU A 36 -1.39 4.57 3.89
C LEU A 36 -1.64 5.74 2.93
N GLY A 37 -2.85 5.82 2.37
CA GLY A 37 -3.24 6.90 1.45
C GLY A 37 -3.17 8.28 2.07
N GLY A 38 -3.59 8.40 3.33
CA GLY A 38 -3.50 9.65 4.09
C GLY A 38 -2.06 10.13 4.26
N VAL A 39 -1.16 9.23 4.65
CA VAL A 39 0.27 9.53 4.81
C VAL A 39 0.93 9.86 3.48
N GLN A 40 0.65 9.10 2.42
CA GLN A 40 1.18 9.38 1.08
C GLN A 40 0.73 10.76 0.60
N TRP A 41 -0.56 11.08 0.74
CA TRP A 41 -1.11 12.37 0.33
C TRP A 41 -0.47 13.53 1.11
N TRP A 42 -0.39 13.39 2.44
CA TRP A 42 0.24 14.40 3.29
C TRP A 42 1.72 14.59 2.93
N ALA A 43 2.42 13.50 2.66
CA ALA A 43 3.82 13.50 2.29
C ALA A 43 4.09 14.18 0.94
N ALA A 44 3.24 13.89 -0.03
CA ALA A 44 3.31 14.50 -1.35
C ALA A 44 2.80 15.95 -1.38
N ARG A 45 2.37 16.49 -0.22
CA ARG A 45 1.91 17.90 -0.07
C ARG A 45 0.87 18.30 -1.11
N GLY A 46 -0.08 17.40 -1.39
CA GLY A 46 -1.15 17.64 -2.34
C GLY A 46 -0.80 17.39 -3.82
N ALA A 47 0.42 16.95 -4.14
CA ALA A 47 0.81 16.63 -5.51
C ALA A 47 0.08 15.38 -6.08
N LEU A 48 -0.66 14.65 -5.24
CA LEU A 48 -1.44 13.46 -5.63
C LEU A 48 -2.92 13.77 -5.94
N GLY A 49 -3.28 15.05 -6.08
CA GLY A 49 -4.65 15.47 -6.30
C GLY A 49 -5.47 15.60 -5.01
N ARG A 50 -6.79 15.38 -5.10
CA ARG A 50 -7.70 15.56 -3.95
C ARG A 50 -7.50 14.47 -2.89
N ALA A 51 -7.31 14.89 -1.63
CA ALA A 51 -7.10 13.98 -0.49
C ALA A 51 -8.17 12.88 -0.40
N ALA A 52 -9.44 13.26 -0.46
CA ALA A 52 -10.55 12.31 -0.34
C ALA A 52 -10.52 11.23 -1.43
N ALA A 53 -10.24 11.62 -2.69
CA ALA A 53 -10.16 10.67 -3.80
C ALA A 53 -8.97 9.71 -3.64
N TRP A 54 -7.81 10.23 -3.24
CA TRP A 54 -6.62 9.42 -3.02
C TRP A 54 -6.78 8.44 -1.86
N ILE A 55 -7.28 8.93 -0.72
CA ILE A 55 -7.50 8.11 0.48
C ILE A 55 -8.56 7.04 0.21
N ALA A 56 -9.67 7.39 -0.43
CA ALA A 56 -10.72 6.43 -0.78
C ALA A 56 -10.22 5.36 -1.77
N ALA A 57 -9.47 5.75 -2.79
CA ALA A 57 -8.86 4.80 -3.73
C ALA A 57 -7.87 3.86 -3.04
N SER A 58 -7.11 4.39 -2.08
CA SER A 58 -6.17 3.59 -1.28
C SER A 58 -6.90 2.61 -0.37
N ALA A 59 -7.96 3.06 0.32
CA ALA A 59 -8.75 2.22 1.19
C ALA A 59 -9.42 1.07 0.42
N VAL A 60 -10.16 1.40 -0.65
CA VAL A 60 -10.88 0.42 -1.47
C VAL A 60 -9.90 -0.48 -2.21
N GLY A 61 -8.88 0.09 -2.83
CA GLY A 61 -7.89 -0.67 -3.60
C GLY A 61 -7.14 -1.68 -2.74
N TYR A 62 -6.74 -1.30 -1.53
CA TYR A 62 -6.05 -2.22 -0.63
C TYR A 62 -6.99 -3.27 -0.03
N ALA A 63 -8.19 -2.90 0.37
CA ALA A 63 -9.19 -3.83 0.87
C ALA A 63 -9.51 -4.93 -0.14
N VAL A 64 -9.82 -4.54 -1.38
CA VAL A 64 -10.15 -5.48 -2.47
C VAL A 64 -8.92 -6.31 -2.85
N GLY A 65 -7.75 -5.68 -2.93
CA GLY A 65 -6.51 -6.36 -3.27
C GLY A 65 -6.11 -7.41 -2.22
N LEU A 66 -6.22 -7.08 -0.93
CA LEU A 66 -5.92 -8.01 0.15
C LEU A 66 -6.92 -9.18 0.19
N ALA A 67 -8.21 -8.89 0.03
CA ALA A 67 -9.26 -9.91 -0.01
C ALA A 67 -9.10 -10.83 -1.23
N ALA A 68 -8.78 -10.29 -2.41
CA ALA A 68 -8.52 -11.08 -3.60
C ALA A 68 -7.28 -11.97 -3.44
N GLY A 69 -6.21 -11.44 -2.86
CA GLY A 69 -5.01 -12.20 -2.54
C GLY A 69 -5.32 -13.36 -1.59
N ALA A 70 -5.97 -13.08 -0.47
CA ALA A 70 -6.38 -14.11 0.50
C ALA A 70 -7.27 -15.20 -0.11
N ALA A 71 -8.20 -14.82 -0.99
CA ALA A 71 -9.07 -15.78 -1.68
C ALA A 71 -8.31 -16.68 -2.66
N LEU A 72 -7.20 -16.23 -3.24
CA LEU A 72 -6.44 -16.98 -4.24
C LEU A 72 -5.36 -17.88 -3.63
N ILE A 73 -4.66 -17.39 -2.62
CA ILE A 73 -3.56 -18.16 -2.00
C ILE A 73 -3.98 -18.89 -0.72
N GLY A 74 -5.25 -18.76 -0.30
CA GLY A 74 -5.66 -19.16 1.04
C GLY A 74 -5.00 -18.26 2.09
N HIS A 75 -4.56 -18.85 3.20
CA HIS A 75 -3.87 -18.13 4.29
C HIS A 75 -2.42 -18.62 4.44
N ASP A 76 -1.84 -19.16 3.37
CA ASP A 76 -0.47 -19.65 3.38
C ASP A 76 0.53 -18.49 3.48
N THR A 77 1.59 -18.70 4.28
CA THR A 77 2.63 -17.71 4.59
C THR A 77 3.98 -18.05 3.98
N SER A 78 4.01 -18.95 2.99
CA SER A 78 5.26 -19.21 2.28
C SER A 78 5.75 -17.93 1.57
N LEU A 79 7.05 -17.82 1.35
CA LEU A 79 7.63 -16.65 0.65
C LEU A 79 6.98 -16.44 -0.73
N GLY A 80 6.66 -17.55 -1.43
CA GLY A 80 5.99 -17.51 -2.74
C GLY A 80 4.58 -16.96 -2.63
N ASP A 81 3.79 -17.41 -1.66
CA ASP A 81 2.41 -16.97 -1.45
C ASP A 81 2.36 -15.51 -1.04
N LEU A 82 3.26 -15.09 -0.15
CA LEU A 82 3.38 -13.68 0.25
C LEU A 82 3.81 -12.78 -0.90
N ALA A 83 4.68 -13.24 -1.79
CA ALA A 83 5.03 -12.49 -3.00
C ALA A 83 3.82 -12.33 -3.93
N VAL A 84 3.03 -13.41 -4.13
CA VAL A 84 1.79 -13.38 -4.92
C VAL A 84 0.75 -12.45 -4.27
N MET A 85 0.56 -12.54 -2.95
CA MET A 85 -0.29 -11.62 -2.18
C MET A 85 0.12 -10.16 -2.43
N GLY A 86 1.42 -9.88 -2.38
CA GLY A 86 1.96 -8.55 -2.65
C GLY A 86 1.68 -8.09 -4.07
N VAL A 87 1.89 -8.93 -5.06
CA VAL A 87 1.59 -8.60 -6.47
C VAL A 87 0.12 -8.26 -6.65
N ILE A 88 -0.79 -9.09 -6.13
CA ILE A 88 -2.24 -8.89 -6.30
C ILE A 88 -2.70 -7.63 -5.58
N SER A 89 -2.38 -7.49 -4.29
CA SER A 89 -2.79 -6.32 -3.52
C SER A 89 -2.17 -5.03 -4.05
N GLY A 90 -0.92 -5.07 -4.46
CA GLY A 90 -0.24 -3.95 -5.10
C GLY A 90 -0.82 -3.58 -6.47
N ALA A 91 -1.23 -4.56 -7.28
CA ALA A 91 -1.84 -4.30 -8.58
C ALA A 91 -3.20 -3.60 -8.45
N VAL A 92 -4.06 -4.07 -7.54
CA VAL A 92 -5.38 -3.48 -7.31
C VAL A 92 -5.25 -2.08 -6.70
N LEU A 93 -4.41 -1.92 -5.67
CA LEU A 93 -4.14 -0.62 -5.05
C LEU A 93 -3.52 0.36 -6.07
N GLY A 94 -2.47 -0.06 -6.76
CA GLY A 94 -1.76 0.76 -7.73
C GLY A 94 -2.64 1.16 -8.92
N GLY A 95 -3.50 0.26 -9.38
CA GLY A 95 -4.51 0.55 -10.40
C GLY A 95 -5.52 1.60 -9.93
N ALA A 96 -6.07 1.45 -8.72
CA ALA A 96 -7.01 2.41 -8.13
C ALA A 96 -6.37 3.81 -7.97
N GLN A 97 -5.16 3.87 -7.40
CA GLN A 97 -4.42 5.11 -7.24
C GLN A 97 -4.00 5.72 -8.60
N GLY A 98 -3.55 4.88 -9.54
CA GLY A 98 -3.20 5.30 -10.90
C GLY A 98 -4.38 5.93 -11.64
N LEU A 99 -5.58 5.40 -11.44
CA LEU A 99 -6.81 5.98 -11.99
C LEU A 99 -7.10 7.37 -11.41
N VAL A 100 -6.88 7.57 -10.12
CA VAL A 100 -6.99 8.90 -9.48
C VAL A 100 -5.97 9.85 -10.09
N LEU A 101 -4.69 9.44 -10.20
CA LEU A 101 -3.65 10.26 -10.82
C LEU A 101 -4.01 10.68 -12.25
N ALA A 102 -4.52 9.73 -13.05
CA ALA A 102 -4.93 10.02 -14.44
C ALA A 102 -6.08 11.03 -14.51
N ARG A 103 -7.07 10.92 -13.61
CA ARG A 103 -8.23 11.82 -13.53
C ARG A 103 -7.86 13.22 -13.01
N GLU A 104 -6.90 13.31 -12.11
CA GLU A 104 -6.40 14.57 -11.57
C GLU A 104 -5.34 15.24 -12.48
N GLY A 105 -5.11 14.70 -13.68
CA GLY A 105 -4.19 15.29 -14.66
C GLY A 105 -2.75 14.81 -14.61
N HIS A 106 -2.41 13.92 -13.68
CA HIS A 106 -1.05 13.38 -13.50
C HIS A 106 -0.77 12.13 -14.35
N ARG A 107 -1.18 12.14 -15.63
CA ARG A 107 -1.10 10.97 -16.52
C ARG A 107 0.32 10.40 -16.66
N GLY A 108 1.34 11.25 -16.65
CA GLY A 108 2.74 10.82 -16.72
C GLY A 108 3.20 9.97 -15.54
N LEU A 109 2.58 10.15 -14.37
CA LEU A 109 2.85 9.37 -13.16
C LEU A 109 1.92 8.15 -13.03
N ALA A 110 0.71 8.21 -13.59
CA ALA A 110 -0.33 7.21 -13.37
C ALA A 110 0.10 5.78 -13.75
N VAL A 111 0.66 5.60 -14.93
CA VAL A 111 1.10 4.28 -15.41
C VAL A 111 2.34 3.78 -14.67
N PRO A 112 3.44 4.56 -14.55
CA PRO A 112 4.58 4.14 -13.74
C PRO A 112 4.21 3.80 -12.29
N TRP A 113 3.29 4.55 -11.68
CA TRP A 113 2.80 4.28 -10.34
C TRP A 113 2.08 2.94 -10.27
N ALA A 114 1.09 2.72 -11.14
CA ALA A 114 0.31 1.47 -11.18
C ALA A 114 1.20 0.24 -11.40
N LEU A 115 2.23 0.34 -12.24
CA LEU A 115 3.16 -0.76 -12.50
C LEU A 115 4.18 -0.98 -11.38
N ALA A 116 4.55 0.07 -10.65
CA ALA A 116 5.49 -0.05 -9.54
C ALA A 116 4.86 -0.71 -8.30
N MET A 117 3.59 -0.45 -8.02
CA MET A 117 2.93 -0.92 -6.80
C MET A 117 2.98 -2.44 -6.61
N PRO A 118 2.68 -3.30 -7.60
CA PRO A 118 2.81 -4.75 -7.46
C PRO A 118 4.23 -5.18 -7.01
N VAL A 119 5.24 -4.57 -7.61
CA VAL A 119 6.64 -4.87 -7.30
C VAL A 119 7.01 -4.42 -5.90
N LEU A 120 6.62 -3.18 -5.53
CA LEU A 120 6.92 -2.62 -4.21
C LEU A 120 6.23 -3.40 -3.09
N PHE A 121 5.01 -3.87 -3.31
CA PHE A 121 4.28 -4.68 -2.35
C PHE A 121 4.90 -6.08 -2.21
N ALA A 122 5.22 -6.74 -3.31
CA ALA A 122 5.91 -8.04 -3.28
C ALA A 122 7.26 -7.94 -2.53
N LEU A 123 8.06 -6.91 -2.83
CA LEU A 123 9.32 -6.66 -2.13
C LEU A 123 9.10 -6.39 -0.63
N GLY A 124 8.04 -5.68 -0.27
CA GLY A 124 7.68 -5.42 1.13
C GLY A 124 7.40 -6.71 1.90
N TRP A 125 6.59 -7.61 1.35
CA TRP A 125 6.31 -8.93 1.93
C TRP A 125 7.57 -9.79 2.02
N CYS A 126 8.32 -9.92 0.93
CA CYS A 126 9.55 -10.71 0.92
C CYS A 126 10.59 -10.18 1.92
N ALA A 127 10.77 -8.87 2.01
CA ALA A 127 11.72 -8.28 2.95
C ALA A 127 11.37 -8.61 4.41
N SER A 128 10.10 -8.54 4.78
CA SER A 128 9.66 -8.87 6.13
C SER A 128 9.91 -10.33 6.48
N THR A 129 9.61 -11.23 5.55
CA THR A 129 9.83 -12.68 5.73
C THR A 129 11.31 -13.00 5.87
N VAL A 130 12.18 -12.42 5.02
CA VAL A 130 13.64 -12.66 5.05
C VAL A 130 14.27 -12.13 6.35
N ILE A 131 13.74 -11.04 6.91
CA ILE A 131 14.23 -10.47 8.18
C ILE A 131 13.70 -11.24 9.39
N GLY A 132 12.82 -12.22 9.20
CA GLY A 132 12.29 -13.06 10.28
C GLY A 132 11.16 -12.39 11.07
N VAL A 133 10.46 -11.44 10.48
CA VAL A 133 9.21 -10.95 11.06
C VAL A 133 8.17 -12.06 11.00
N ASN A 134 7.53 -12.35 12.13
CA ASN A 134 6.45 -13.34 12.16
C ASN A 134 5.22 -12.78 11.43
N VAL A 135 5.06 -13.19 10.17
CA VAL A 135 4.02 -12.70 9.29
C VAL A 135 2.64 -13.22 9.70
N GLU A 136 2.60 -14.37 10.37
CA GLU A 136 1.36 -14.99 10.87
C GLU A 136 0.63 -14.08 11.87
N ASP A 137 1.37 -13.25 12.61
CA ASP A 137 0.80 -12.29 13.56
C ASP A 137 0.40 -10.95 12.93
N GLN A 138 0.75 -10.68 11.67
CA GLN A 138 0.69 -9.35 11.07
C GLN A 138 0.05 -9.32 9.66
N TYR A 139 -0.96 -10.12 9.42
CA TYR A 139 -1.58 -10.33 8.10
C TYR A 139 -2.06 -9.09 7.33
N THR A 140 -2.28 -7.96 7.99
CA THR A 140 -2.71 -6.73 7.30
C THR A 140 -1.55 -5.94 6.73
N VAL A 141 -0.30 -6.28 7.04
CA VAL A 141 0.90 -5.51 6.67
C VAL A 141 2.13 -6.39 6.58
N PHE A 142 3.04 -5.99 5.69
CA PHE A 142 4.39 -6.55 5.57
C PHE A 142 5.27 -6.39 6.82
N GLY A 143 4.80 -6.31 8.02
CA GLY A 143 5.64 -5.94 9.15
C GLY A 143 6.34 -4.58 8.99
N ALA A 144 7.00 -4.11 10.05
CA ALA A 144 7.61 -2.77 10.04
C ALA A 144 8.73 -2.62 9.00
N ALA A 145 9.53 -3.65 8.77
CA ALA A 145 10.66 -3.59 7.83
C ALA A 145 10.21 -3.44 6.37
N GLY A 146 9.25 -4.26 5.94
CA GLY A 146 8.69 -4.16 4.60
C GLY A 146 7.94 -2.86 4.37
N ALA A 147 7.23 -2.35 5.39
CA ALA A 147 6.56 -1.06 5.33
C ALA A 147 7.55 0.12 5.16
N VAL A 148 8.68 0.09 5.85
CA VAL A 148 9.74 1.10 5.69
C VAL A 148 10.31 1.04 4.27
N LEU A 149 10.65 -0.15 3.79
CA LEU A 149 11.15 -0.34 2.42
C LEU A 149 10.16 0.22 1.39
N PHE A 150 8.89 -0.17 1.49
CA PHE A 150 7.82 0.34 0.63
C PHE A 150 7.72 1.87 0.66
N MET A 151 7.72 2.48 1.85
CA MET A 151 7.62 3.94 2.01
C MET A 151 8.82 4.68 1.41
N VAL A 152 10.03 4.13 1.54
CA VAL A 152 11.22 4.72 0.93
C VAL A 152 11.14 4.65 -0.59
N LEU A 153 10.86 3.48 -1.14
CA LEU A 153 10.83 3.27 -2.59
C LEU A 153 9.69 4.04 -3.27
N SER A 154 8.48 4.03 -2.69
CA SER A 154 7.35 4.82 -3.20
C SER A 154 7.60 6.33 -3.08
N GLY A 155 8.27 6.77 -2.01
CA GLY A 155 8.68 8.16 -1.84
C GLY A 155 9.71 8.61 -2.89
N LEU A 156 10.70 7.78 -3.20
CA LEU A 156 11.67 8.05 -4.26
C LEU A 156 11.01 8.11 -5.65
N LEU A 157 10.04 7.23 -5.90
CA LEU A 157 9.26 7.26 -7.13
C LEU A 157 8.50 8.58 -7.26
N LEU A 158 7.80 9.01 -6.21
CA LEU A 158 7.10 10.29 -6.18
C LEU A 158 8.05 11.48 -6.40
N ALA A 159 9.22 11.46 -5.76
CA ALA A 159 10.20 12.54 -5.88
C ALA A 159 10.72 12.72 -7.31
N ARG A 160 10.74 11.66 -8.12
CA ARG A 160 11.13 11.74 -9.54
C ARG A 160 10.14 12.49 -10.41
N PHE A 161 8.86 12.48 -10.04
CA PHE A 161 7.77 13.04 -10.85
C PHE A 161 7.19 14.34 -10.28
N THR A 162 7.55 14.70 -9.04
CA THR A 162 7.19 15.99 -8.46
C THR A 162 8.29 17.01 -8.76
N PRO A 163 7.99 18.09 -9.50
CA PRO A 163 8.98 19.16 -9.73
C PRO A 163 9.42 19.75 -8.39
N THR A 164 10.71 19.87 -8.19
CA THR A 164 11.27 20.66 -7.10
C THR A 164 10.73 22.08 -7.26
N ARG A 165 9.89 22.54 -6.34
CA ARG A 165 9.55 23.96 -6.28
C ARG A 165 10.83 24.71 -5.96
N THR A 166 11.49 25.25 -6.98
CA THR A 166 12.50 26.28 -6.79
C THR A 166 11.78 27.46 -6.13
N HIS A 167 12.07 27.70 -4.87
CA HIS A 167 11.76 28.98 -4.23
C HIS A 167 12.56 30.03 -4.98
N VAL A 168 11.88 30.74 -5.90
CA VAL A 168 12.37 32.03 -6.39
C VAL A 168 12.14 32.98 -5.22
N ALA A 169 13.23 33.40 -4.61
CA ALA A 169 13.29 34.42 -3.58
C ALA A 169 13.07 35.80 -4.18
#